data_b772fbb109a660091c08c89182818eed
#
_entry.id   b772fbb109a660091c08c89182818eed
#
_cell.length_a   1.000
_cell.length_b   1.000
_cell.length_c   1.000
_cell.angle_alpha   90.00
_cell.angle_beta   90.00
_cell.angle_gamma   90.00
#
_symmetry.space_group_name_H-M   'P 1'
#
loop_
_entity.id
_entity.type
_entity.pdbx_description
1 polymer ?
#
loop_
_entity_poly.entity_id
_entity_poly.type
_entity_poly.pdbx_seq_one_letter_code
_entity_poly.pdbx_strand_id
1 'polypeptide(L)'
;SINLDDIQKISNYWEDVRPVYGQFESGLKAGTTEIYKYEIPGGQYSNLKPQVESFGLGQQFEDVKAMYKTVNDMLGDIVKVTPSSKAVGDMAIFMVQNDLTPENIYEKAKDIDFPDSIVAYFEGMMGQPEGGFPEKLQKLVLKDKQPITCRPGELLPDEDFDKIKAYLRETYGIEGNDQEALSYALYPKVFEDYQKGLKKEGNFRFMGSDTFFYGLRVGETSDIKIAEGKILTVKLIEVKELDEEGFREVVFEVNGNRRTVSIKDQGAKAQAAAASVVMADPDNEKEIGANIPGTILKVLVKEGEKVEANQPIAVIEAMKMETNILAPVSGEIDKIYVNDAQQVKSGELIATLK
;
A
#
# COMPACT_ATOMS: atom_id res chain seq x y z
N SER A 1 24.61 7.15 32.60
CA SER A 1 23.41 7.37 33.43
C SER A 1 22.33 8.03 32.56
N ILE A 2 21.11 7.56 32.71
CA ILE A 2 19.94 8.13 32.00
C ILE A 2 19.50 9.39 32.76
N ASN A 3 19.27 10.48 32.05
CA ASN A 3 18.72 11.71 32.63
C ASN A 3 17.19 11.62 32.68
N LEU A 4 16.62 11.48 33.87
CA LEU A 4 15.17 11.31 34.03
C LEU A 4 14.38 12.56 33.65
N ASP A 5 14.95 13.77 33.86
CA ASP A 5 14.29 15.03 33.52
C ASP A 5 14.12 15.18 32.01
N ASP A 6 15.10 14.74 31.21
CA ASP A 6 15.01 14.78 29.76
C ASP A 6 14.03 13.73 29.24
N ILE A 7 13.97 12.54 29.85
CA ILE A 7 12.95 11.55 29.54
C ILE A 7 11.55 12.09 29.83
N GLN A 8 11.37 12.77 30.99
CA GLN A 8 10.06 13.34 31.32
C GLN A 8 9.63 14.44 30.34
N LYS A 9 10.56 15.27 29.85
CA LYS A 9 10.28 16.28 28.83
C LYS A 9 9.80 15.61 27.51
N ILE A 10 10.47 14.53 27.09
CA ILE A 10 10.08 13.78 25.91
C ILE A 10 8.71 13.11 26.11
N SER A 11 8.45 12.56 27.29
CA SER A 11 7.15 11.97 27.63
C SER A 11 6.01 12.98 27.54
N ASN A 12 6.21 14.17 28.12
CA ASN A 12 5.22 15.25 28.06
C ASN A 12 4.98 15.72 26.62
N TYR A 13 6.05 15.86 25.83
CA TYR A 13 5.91 16.19 24.41
C TYR A 13 5.03 15.18 23.68
N TRP A 14 5.26 13.89 23.87
CA TRP A 14 4.46 12.85 23.20
C TRP A 14 3.02 12.79 23.73
N GLU A 15 2.79 13.10 25.00
CA GLU A 15 1.43 13.23 25.53
C GLU A 15 0.65 14.35 24.83
N ASP A 16 1.31 15.51 24.64
CA ASP A 16 0.69 16.68 24.01
C ASP A 16 0.42 16.49 22.52
N VAL A 17 1.32 15.82 21.80
CA VAL A 17 1.18 15.64 20.33
C VAL A 17 0.41 14.39 19.92
N ARG A 18 0.23 13.43 20.81
CA ARG A 18 -0.46 12.16 20.53
C ARG A 18 -1.84 12.32 19.86
N PRO A 19 -2.70 13.27 20.26
CA PRO A 19 -3.98 13.50 19.60
C PRO A 19 -3.84 13.85 18.11
N VAL A 20 -2.77 14.56 17.72
CA VAL A 20 -2.50 14.94 16.33
C VAL A 20 -2.20 13.71 15.47
N TYR A 21 -1.60 12.68 16.05
CA TYR A 21 -1.24 11.43 15.36
C TYR A 21 -2.28 10.32 15.55
N GLY A 22 -3.42 10.60 16.20
CA GLY A 22 -4.44 9.60 16.54
C GLY A 22 -5.00 8.83 15.33
N GLN A 23 -5.04 9.45 14.14
CA GLN A 23 -5.47 8.79 12.91
C GLN A 23 -4.53 7.66 12.43
N PHE A 24 -3.29 7.62 12.93
CA PHE A 24 -2.31 6.57 12.60
C PHE A 24 -2.29 5.46 13.64
N GLU A 25 -3.06 5.55 14.72
CA GLU A 25 -3.15 4.49 15.71
C GLU A 25 -3.99 3.32 15.15
N SER A 26 -3.56 2.09 15.46
CA SER A 26 -4.26 0.87 15.07
C SER A 26 -5.63 0.67 15.75
N GLY A 27 -6.01 1.57 16.67
CA GLY A 27 -7.22 1.46 17.48
C GLY A 27 -7.18 0.40 18.58
N LEU A 28 -6.06 -0.28 18.74
CA LEU A 28 -5.83 -1.26 19.82
C LEU A 28 -5.47 -0.51 21.11
N LYS A 29 -6.38 -0.52 22.10
CA LYS A 29 -6.24 0.25 23.35
C LYS A 29 -5.83 -0.59 24.55
N ALA A 30 -5.88 -1.91 24.42
CA ALA A 30 -5.55 -2.84 25.50
C ALA A 30 -4.57 -3.90 25.03
N GLY A 31 -3.74 -4.39 25.96
CA GLY A 31 -2.95 -5.59 25.72
C GLY A 31 -3.87 -6.80 25.53
N THR A 32 -3.40 -7.77 24.75
CA THR A 32 -4.14 -9.01 24.50
C THR A 32 -3.26 -10.22 24.76
N THR A 33 -3.86 -11.30 25.27
CA THR A 33 -3.19 -12.60 25.42
C THR A 33 -3.14 -13.38 24.10
N GLU A 34 -3.78 -12.86 23.05
CA GLU A 34 -3.84 -13.50 21.74
C GLU A 34 -2.46 -13.65 21.08
N ILE A 35 -1.49 -12.79 21.44
CA ILE A 35 -0.09 -12.93 20.99
C ILE A 35 0.48 -14.30 21.37
N TYR A 36 0.06 -14.88 22.50
CA TYR A 36 0.48 -16.21 22.91
C TYR A 36 -0.31 -17.33 22.23
N LYS A 37 -1.54 -17.03 21.80
CA LYS A 37 -2.42 -17.99 21.11
C LYS A 37 -2.07 -18.12 19.64
N TYR A 38 -1.89 -16.98 18.97
CA TYR A 38 -1.65 -16.91 17.52
C TYR A 38 -0.19 -16.63 17.18
N GLU A 39 0.65 -16.35 18.19
CA GLU A 39 2.09 -16.12 18.05
C GLU A 39 2.45 -14.96 17.13
N ILE A 40 1.55 -13.96 17.05
CA ILE A 40 1.75 -12.76 16.24
C ILE A 40 2.55 -11.74 17.06
N PRO A 41 3.74 -11.30 16.61
CA PRO A 41 4.48 -10.25 17.30
C PRO A 41 3.67 -8.94 17.40
N GLY A 42 3.80 -8.21 18.51
CA GLY A 42 2.97 -7.04 18.79
C GLY A 42 2.97 -5.98 17.68
N GLY A 43 4.13 -5.66 17.11
CA GLY A 43 4.24 -4.76 15.96
C GLY A 43 3.56 -5.31 14.70
N GLN A 44 3.65 -6.60 14.45
CA GLN A 44 2.96 -7.24 13.34
C GLN A 44 1.43 -7.27 13.56
N TYR A 45 0.97 -7.48 14.80
CA TYR A 45 -0.45 -7.47 15.12
C TYR A 45 -1.10 -6.12 14.79
N SER A 46 -0.45 -5.02 15.18
CA SER A 46 -0.95 -3.67 14.90
C SER A 46 -0.94 -3.31 13.40
N ASN A 47 -0.02 -3.89 12.63
CA ASN A 47 0.03 -3.71 11.18
C ASN A 47 -0.94 -4.63 10.42
N LEU A 48 -1.12 -5.86 10.90
CA LEU A 48 -1.97 -6.86 10.25
C LEU A 48 -3.43 -6.44 10.20
N LYS A 49 -3.96 -5.83 11.27
CA LYS A 49 -5.36 -5.42 11.36
C LYS A 49 -5.77 -4.43 10.26
N PRO A 50 -5.12 -3.25 10.09
CA PRO A 50 -5.43 -2.34 9.00
C PRO A 50 -5.22 -2.98 7.61
N GLN A 51 -4.25 -3.87 7.48
CA GLN A 51 -3.99 -4.59 6.24
C GLN A 51 -5.17 -5.50 5.88
N VAL A 52 -5.65 -6.31 6.81
CA VAL A 52 -6.82 -7.19 6.64
C VAL A 52 -8.09 -6.38 6.33
N GLU A 53 -8.28 -5.26 7.01
CA GLU A 53 -9.40 -4.34 6.74
C GLU A 53 -9.34 -3.75 5.33
N SER A 54 -8.15 -3.39 4.85
CA SER A 54 -7.96 -2.85 3.48
C SER A 54 -8.27 -3.87 2.38
N PHE A 55 -8.10 -5.17 2.66
CA PHE A 55 -8.50 -6.25 1.76
C PHE A 55 -9.99 -6.61 1.86
N GLY A 56 -10.78 -5.88 2.65
CA GLY A 56 -12.20 -6.18 2.85
C GLY A 56 -12.47 -7.37 3.78
N LEU A 57 -11.43 -7.92 4.41
CA LEU A 57 -11.49 -9.10 5.28
C LEU A 57 -11.66 -8.75 6.77
N GLY A 58 -12.07 -7.52 7.10
CA GLY A 58 -12.19 -7.08 8.49
C GLY A 58 -13.06 -7.98 9.37
N GLN A 59 -14.12 -8.57 8.81
CA GLN A 59 -14.98 -9.54 9.49
C GLN A 59 -14.31 -10.91 9.72
N GLN A 60 -13.28 -11.23 8.93
CA GLN A 60 -12.53 -12.50 8.99
C GLN A 60 -11.19 -12.34 9.71
N PHE A 61 -11.00 -11.25 10.47
CA PHE A 61 -9.73 -10.99 11.15
C PHE A 61 -9.36 -12.11 12.13
N GLU A 62 -10.33 -12.75 12.78
CA GLU A 62 -10.11 -13.92 13.65
C GLU A 62 -9.56 -15.12 12.85
N ASP A 63 -10.09 -15.36 11.65
CA ASP A 63 -9.64 -16.44 10.78
C ASP A 63 -8.20 -16.17 10.28
N VAL A 64 -7.89 -14.92 9.93
CA VAL A 64 -6.53 -14.51 9.53
C VAL A 64 -5.54 -14.70 10.70
N LYS A 65 -5.92 -14.37 11.93
CA LYS A 65 -5.07 -14.60 13.11
C LYS A 65 -4.80 -16.10 13.33
N ALA A 66 -5.82 -16.94 13.22
CA ALA A 66 -5.68 -18.38 13.32
C ALA A 66 -4.80 -18.93 12.18
N MET A 67 -5.02 -18.45 10.97
CA MET A 67 -4.25 -18.82 9.79
C MET A 67 -2.78 -18.38 9.91
N TYR A 68 -2.50 -17.24 10.53
CA TYR A 68 -1.13 -16.75 10.76
C TYR A 68 -0.27 -17.79 11.52
N LYS A 69 -0.82 -18.38 12.58
CA LYS A 69 -0.14 -19.48 13.29
C LYS A 69 0.02 -20.70 12.40
N THR A 70 -1.03 -21.13 11.73
CA THR A 70 -1.01 -22.28 10.81
C THR A 70 0.05 -22.10 9.71
N VAL A 71 0.13 -20.91 9.12
CA VAL A 71 1.15 -20.57 8.12
C VAL A 71 2.55 -20.65 8.71
N ASN A 72 2.76 -20.13 9.92
CA ASN A 72 4.08 -20.23 10.55
C ASN A 72 4.54 -21.69 10.71
N ASP A 73 3.61 -22.56 11.13
CA ASP A 73 3.88 -24.00 11.24
C ASP A 73 4.18 -24.61 9.85
N MET A 74 3.44 -24.20 8.80
CA MET A 74 3.67 -24.64 7.41
C MET A 74 5.02 -24.19 6.86
N LEU A 75 5.54 -23.04 7.29
CA LEU A 75 6.83 -22.50 6.87
C LEU A 75 8.01 -23.08 7.64
N GLY A 76 7.77 -23.95 8.63
CA GLY A 76 8.79 -24.61 9.45
C GLY A 76 9.04 -23.92 10.78
N ASP A 77 8.03 -23.27 11.35
CA ASP A 77 8.09 -22.55 12.64
C ASP A 77 9.23 -21.52 12.67
N ILE A 78 9.19 -20.62 11.73
CA ILE A 78 10.26 -19.62 11.52
C ILE A 78 10.24 -18.52 12.58
N VAL A 79 11.41 -17.94 12.83
CA VAL A 79 11.52 -16.75 13.68
C VAL A 79 10.81 -15.57 13.01
N LYS A 80 9.79 -15.05 13.70
CA LYS A 80 8.93 -13.98 13.22
C LYS A 80 9.50 -12.60 13.55
N VAL A 81 10.42 -12.14 12.73
CA VAL A 81 10.99 -10.78 12.75
C VAL A 81 10.85 -10.17 11.36
N THR A 82 10.97 -8.85 11.23
CA THR A 82 10.99 -8.22 9.91
C THR A 82 12.20 -8.69 9.08
N PRO A 83 12.03 -9.19 7.85
CA PRO A 83 10.81 -9.21 7.04
C PRO A 83 9.97 -10.50 7.11
N SER A 84 10.41 -11.55 7.78
CA SER A 84 9.74 -12.87 7.79
C SER A 84 8.33 -12.81 8.38
N SER A 85 8.11 -12.00 9.43
CA SER A 85 6.76 -11.80 10.00
C SER A 85 5.76 -11.23 9.01
N LYS A 86 6.23 -10.38 8.06
CA LYS A 86 5.39 -9.87 6.97
C LYS A 86 5.02 -11.00 6.01
N ALA A 87 5.98 -11.84 5.62
CA ALA A 87 5.72 -12.97 4.74
C ALA A 87 4.66 -13.92 5.33
N VAL A 88 4.75 -14.24 6.64
CA VAL A 88 3.72 -15.04 7.32
C VAL A 88 2.35 -14.38 7.25
N GLY A 89 2.29 -13.05 7.49
CA GLY A 89 1.03 -12.28 7.42
C GLY A 89 0.42 -12.26 6.01
N ASP A 90 1.23 -11.98 5.00
CA ASP A 90 0.80 -11.95 3.60
C ASP A 90 0.26 -13.32 3.15
N MET A 91 0.94 -14.41 3.54
CA MET A 91 0.48 -15.77 3.25
C MET A 91 -0.82 -16.12 4.00
N ALA A 92 -0.97 -15.68 5.24
CA ALA A 92 -2.20 -15.92 6.01
C ALA A 92 -3.41 -15.23 5.35
N ILE A 93 -3.24 -13.97 4.94
CA ILE A 93 -4.27 -13.24 4.19
C ILE A 93 -4.58 -13.96 2.87
N PHE A 94 -3.55 -14.31 2.10
CA PHE A 94 -3.70 -15.00 0.82
C PHE A 94 -4.47 -16.33 0.97
N MET A 95 -4.15 -17.12 1.99
CA MET A 95 -4.84 -18.40 2.22
C MET A 95 -6.31 -18.20 2.59
N VAL A 96 -6.62 -17.21 3.44
CA VAL A 96 -8.01 -16.90 3.81
C VAL A 96 -8.80 -16.39 2.60
N GLN A 97 -8.22 -15.51 1.79
CA GLN A 97 -8.86 -14.97 0.59
C GLN A 97 -9.22 -16.04 -0.45
N ASN A 98 -8.40 -17.07 -0.56
CA ASN A 98 -8.55 -18.11 -1.58
C ASN A 98 -9.11 -19.43 -1.03
N ASP A 99 -9.69 -19.42 0.19
CA ASP A 99 -10.19 -20.62 0.88
C ASP A 99 -9.19 -21.79 0.89
N LEU A 100 -7.91 -21.46 1.12
CA LEU A 100 -6.83 -22.42 1.19
C LEU A 100 -6.62 -22.93 2.62
N THR A 101 -6.32 -24.20 2.72
CA THR A 101 -5.94 -24.87 3.97
C THR A 101 -4.65 -25.67 3.76
N PRO A 102 -3.95 -26.11 4.83
CA PRO A 102 -2.77 -26.96 4.69
C PRO A 102 -3.03 -28.24 3.86
N GLU A 103 -4.28 -28.74 3.88
CA GLU A 103 -4.68 -29.95 3.18
C GLU A 103 -4.91 -29.70 1.69
N ASN A 104 -5.59 -28.60 1.34
CA ASN A 104 -6.03 -28.34 -0.04
C ASN A 104 -5.07 -27.48 -0.87
N ILE A 105 -4.11 -26.79 -0.25
CA ILE A 105 -3.20 -25.85 -0.92
C ILE A 105 -2.43 -26.50 -2.09
N TYR A 106 -2.01 -27.75 -1.94
CA TYR A 106 -1.25 -28.47 -2.97
C TYR A 106 -2.06 -28.82 -4.21
N GLU A 107 -3.39 -28.77 -4.13
CA GLU A 107 -4.29 -29.02 -5.26
C GLU A 107 -4.83 -27.73 -5.83
N LYS A 108 -5.37 -26.88 -4.96
CA LYS A 108 -6.03 -25.62 -5.38
C LYS A 108 -5.05 -24.53 -5.82
N ALA A 109 -3.84 -24.47 -5.23
CA ALA A 109 -2.90 -23.38 -5.50
C ALA A 109 -1.89 -23.68 -6.63
N LYS A 110 -2.07 -24.74 -7.41
CA LYS A 110 -1.17 -25.06 -8.52
C LYS A 110 -1.13 -23.98 -9.59
N ASP A 111 -2.26 -23.38 -9.85
CA ASP A 111 -2.48 -22.41 -10.92
C ASP A 111 -2.62 -20.97 -10.38
N ILE A 112 -2.43 -20.77 -9.07
CA ILE A 112 -2.49 -19.46 -8.42
C ILE A 112 -1.07 -18.92 -8.25
N ASP A 113 -0.89 -17.61 -8.42
CA ASP A 113 0.35 -16.94 -8.10
C ASP A 113 0.37 -16.53 -6.63
N PHE A 114 1.46 -16.91 -5.97
CA PHE A 114 1.68 -16.57 -4.56
C PHE A 114 2.17 -15.12 -4.41
N PRO A 115 1.92 -14.48 -3.26
CA PRO A 115 2.46 -13.16 -2.97
C PRO A 115 3.98 -13.11 -3.12
N ASP A 116 4.50 -12.00 -3.66
CA ASP A 116 5.94 -11.82 -3.89
C ASP A 116 6.79 -12.02 -2.65
N SER A 117 6.29 -11.63 -1.48
CA SER A 117 6.98 -11.84 -0.20
C SER A 117 7.17 -13.33 0.12
N ILE A 118 6.23 -14.18 -0.29
CA ILE A 118 6.30 -15.63 -0.11
C ILE A 118 7.24 -16.25 -1.15
N VAL A 119 7.16 -15.79 -2.39
CA VAL A 119 8.10 -16.21 -3.43
C VAL A 119 9.52 -15.86 -3.02
N ALA A 120 9.76 -14.62 -2.60
CA ALA A 120 11.07 -14.14 -2.13
C ALA A 120 11.57 -14.93 -0.89
N TYR A 121 10.67 -15.30 0.03
CA TYR A 121 11.02 -16.14 1.16
C TYR A 121 11.56 -17.51 0.69
N PHE A 122 10.83 -18.19 -0.17
CA PHE A 122 11.21 -19.52 -0.66
C PHE A 122 12.38 -19.50 -1.67
N GLU A 123 12.61 -18.39 -2.35
CA GLU A 123 13.83 -18.15 -3.13
C GLU A 123 15.08 -18.03 -2.25
N GLY A 124 14.94 -17.77 -0.95
CA GLY A 124 16.05 -17.53 -0.03
C GLY A 124 16.48 -16.07 0.08
N MET A 125 15.68 -15.12 -0.48
CA MET A 125 15.97 -13.67 -0.42
C MET A 125 15.90 -13.10 1.00
N MET A 126 15.29 -13.81 1.93
CA MET A 126 15.23 -13.46 3.36
C MET A 126 16.20 -14.29 4.22
N GLY A 127 17.11 -15.03 3.60
CA GLY A 127 18.02 -15.96 4.23
C GLY A 127 17.49 -17.39 4.26
N GLN A 128 18.23 -18.28 4.93
CA GLN A 128 17.89 -19.70 5.04
C GLN A 128 17.32 -19.97 6.43
N PRO A 129 16.12 -20.57 6.57
CA PRO A 129 15.58 -20.94 7.88
C PRO A 129 16.37 -22.10 8.47
N GLU A 130 16.41 -22.16 9.80
CA GLU A 130 16.96 -23.31 10.50
C GLU A 130 16.15 -24.57 10.14
N GLY A 131 16.82 -25.65 9.77
CA GLY A 131 16.15 -26.85 9.28
C GLY A 131 15.81 -26.88 7.78
N GLY A 132 16.02 -25.77 7.07
CA GLY A 132 15.74 -25.66 5.64
C GLY A 132 14.27 -25.33 5.34
N PHE A 133 13.97 -25.16 4.07
CA PHE A 133 12.60 -24.91 3.60
C PHE A 133 11.79 -26.20 3.51
N PRO A 134 10.48 -26.19 3.79
CA PRO A 134 9.58 -27.31 3.50
C PRO A 134 9.53 -27.58 1.98
N GLU A 135 10.27 -28.58 1.52
CA GLU A 135 10.55 -28.81 0.08
C GLU A 135 9.30 -28.86 -0.81
N LYS A 136 8.23 -29.53 -0.33
CA LYS A 136 7.00 -29.66 -1.11
C LYS A 136 6.31 -28.31 -1.33
N LEU A 137 6.29 -27.47 -0.31
CA LEU A 137 5.71 -26.13 -0.37
C LEU A 137 6.59 -25.18 -1.18
N GLN A 138 7.92 -25.27 -1.00
CA GLN A 138 8.88 -24.50 -1.78
C GLN A 138 8.72 -24.77 -3.28
N LYS A 139 8.63 -26.02 -3.70
CA LYS A 139 8.41 -26.39 -5.12
C LYS A 139 7.08 -25.86 -5.66
N LEU A 140 6.01 -25.90 -4.86
CA LEU A 140 4.72 -25.38 -5.26
C LEU A 140 4.78 -23.85 -5.49
N VAL A 141 5.44 -23.11 -4.60
CA VAL A 141 5.52 -21.65 -4.64
C VAL A 141 6.46 -21.17 -5.74
N LEU A 142 7.64 -21.78 -5.84
CA LEU A 142 8.67 -21.34 -6.79
C LEU A 142 8.37 -21.73 -8.25
N LYS A 143 7.59 -22.79 -8.46
CA LYS A 143 7.36 -23.33 -9.83
C LYS A 143 8.71 -23.58 -10.52
N ASP A 144 9.04 -22.79 -11.56
CA ASP A 144 10.28 -22.89 -12.35
C ASP A 144 11.45 -22.08 -11.79
N LYS A 145 11.22 -21.24 -10.76
CA LYS A 145 12.27 -20.42 -10.17
C LYS A 145 13.22 -21.27 -9.35
N GLN A 146 14.51 -20.90 -9.39
CA GLN A 146 15.55 -21.60 -8.64
C GLN A 146 15.87 -20.85 -7.33
N PRO A 147 15.91 -21.54 -6.19
CA PRO A 147 16.29 -20.94 -4.93
C PRO A 147 17.78 -20.63 -4.90
N ILE A 148 18.14 -19.57 -4.15
CA ILE A 148 19.52 -19.19 -3.87
C ILE A 148 19.94 -19.71 -2.50
N THR A 149 21.21 -20.00 -2.33
CA THR A 149 21.81 -20.44 -1.05
C THR A 149 22.86 -19.47 -0.51
N CYS A 150 23.30 -18.51 -1.33
CA CYS A 150 24.18 -17.42 -0.95
C CYS A 150 23.38 -16.22 -0.40
N ARG A 151 24.09 -15.21 0.10
CA ARG A 151 23.47 -13.96 0.51
C ARG A 151 22.94 -13.23 -0.74
N PRO A 152 21.69 -12.73 -0.73
CA PRO A 152 21.13 -12.04 -1.89
C PRO A 152 22.00 -10.90 -2.42
N GLY A 153 22.64 -10.12 -1.52
CA GLY A 153 23.53 -9.03 -1.90
C GLY A 153 24.78 -9.46 -2.68
N GLU A 154 25.16 -10.72 -2.64
CA GLU A 154 26.29 -11.24 -3.43
C GLU A 154 25.93 -11.41 -4.91
N LEU A 155 24.64 -11.44 -5.24
CA LEU A 155 24.13 -11.58 -6.61
C LEU A 155 23.83 -10.24 -7.27
N LEU A 156 23.76 -9.17 -6.49
CA LEU A 156 23.47 -7.83 -6.98
C LEU A 156 24.76 -7.13 -7.43
N PRO A 157 24.72 -6.36 -8.52
CA PRO A 157 25.82 -5.49 -8.88
C PRO A 157 26.01 -4.40 -7.83
N ASP A 158 27.23 -3.88 -7.73
CA ASP A 158 27.53 -2.71 -6.91
C ASP A 158 26.72 -1.49 -7.42
N GLU A 159 26.19 -0.72 -6.48
CA GLU A 159 25.48 0.51 -6.80
C GLU A 159 26.44 1.63 -7.23
N ASP A 160 26.16 2.24 -8.37
CA ASP A 160 26.93 3.37 -8.90
C ASP A 160 26.31 4.69 -8.42
N PHE A 161 26.79 5.17 -7.27
CA PHE A 161 26.27 6.41 -6.66
C PHE A 161 26.49 7.65 -7.54
N ASP A 162 27.51 7.68 -8.39
CA ASP A 162 27.74 8.82 -9.29
C ASP A 162 26.68 8.87 -10.39
N LYS A 163 26.26 7.71 -10.91
CA LYS A 163 25.13 7.63 -11.84
C LYS A 163 23.82 8.01 -11.17
N ILE A 164 23.58 7.53 -9.94
CA ILE A 164 22.37 7.92 -9.17
C ILE A 164 22.34 9.43 -8.98
N LYS A 165 23.43 10.05 -8.53
CA LYS A 165 23.51 11.51 -8.35
C LYS A 165 23.26 12.27 -9.64
N ALA A 166 23.82 11.80 -10.77
CA ALA A 166 23.59 12.40 -12.09
C ALA A 166 22.09 12.28 -12.48
N TYR A 167 21.51 11.12 -12.33
CA TYR A 167 20.09 10.87 -12.58
C TYR A 167 19.18 11.80 -11.76
N LEU A 168 19.46 11.97 -10.46
CA LEU A 168 18.67 12.83 -9.58
C LEU A 168 18.73 14.30 -9.99
N ARG A 169 19.91 14.78 -10.40
CA ARG A 169 20.09 16.15 -10.93
C ARG A 169 19.30 16.37 -12.21
N GLU A 170 19.41 15.45 -13.14
CA GLU A 170 18.79 15.56 -14.47
C GLU A 170 17.26 15.42 -14.39
N THR A 171 16.77 14.47 -13.61
CA THR A 171 15.35 14.13 -13.58
C THR A 171 14.54 15.06 -12.67
N TYR A 172 15.09 15.41 -11.51
CA TYR A 172 14.35 16.16 -10.48
C TYR A 172 14.89 17.58 -10.26
N GLY A 173 16.05 17.93 -10.80
CA GLY A 173 16.66 19.24 -10.63
C GLY A 173 17.13 19.52 -9.19
N ILE A 174 17.41 18.47 -8.41
CA ILE A 174 17.92 18.55 -7.04
C ILE A 174 19.44 18.44 -7.02
N GLU A 175 20.04 18.68 -5.86
CA GLU A 175 21.51 18.70 -5.74
C GLU A 175 22.14 17.34 -6.05
N GLY A 176 21.48 16.24 -5.72
CA GLY A 176 22.02 14.89 -5.84
C GLY A 176 23.18 14.67 -4.87
N ASN A 177 23.01 15.05 -3.62
CA ASN A 177 24.00 14.82 -2.58
C ASN A 177 24.00 13.36 -2.10
N ASP A 178 24.92 12.99 -1.21
CA ASP A 178 25.05 11.61 -0.73
C ASP A 178 23.81 11.10 -0.02
N GLN A 179 23.14 11.95 0.74
CA GLN A 179 21.91 11.56 1.46
C GLN A 179 20.74 11.29 0.50
N GLU A 180 20.60 12.11 -0.53
CA GLU A 180 19.59 11.91 -1.57
C GLU A 180 19.87 10.65 -2.38
N ALA A 181 21.13 10.42 -2.75
CA ALA A 181 21.53 9.23 -3.48
C ALA A 181 21.32 7.94 -2.68
N LEU A 182 21.66 7.94 -1.39
CA LEU A 182 21.36 6.83 -0.47
C LEU A 182 19.87 6.60 -0.31
N SER A 183 19.08 7.65 -0.17
CA SER A 183 17.62 7.54 -0.04
C SER A 183 16.99 6.95 -1.29
N TYR A 184 17.46 7.35 -2.47
CA TYR A 184 17.03 6.77 -3.74
C TYR A 184 17.44 5.31 -3.88
N ALA A 185 18.69 4.97 -3.61
CA ALA A 185 19.17 3.58 -3.71
C ALA A 185 18.41 2.62 -2.79
N LEU A 186 18.05 3.06 -1.59
CA LEU A 186 17.30 2.25 -0.63
C LEU A 186 15.82 2.13 -0.96
N TYR A 187 15.20 3.20 -1.47
CA TYR A 187 13.74 3.29 -1.68
C TYR A 187 13.40 4.08 -2.95
N PRO A 188 13.76 3.60 -4.15
CA PRO A 188 13.62 4.37 -5.40
C PRO A 188 12.20 4.84 -5.65
N LYS A 189 11.20 3.96 -5.57
CA LYS A 189 9.79 4.33 -5.79
C LYS A 189 9.29 5.37 -4.79
N VAL A 190 9.59 5.19 -3.51
CA VAL A 190 9.17 6.14 -2.46
C VAL A 190 9.81 7.51 -2.67
N PHE A 191 11.09 7.53 -3.05
CA PHE A 191 11.80 8.76 -3.36
C PHE A 191 11.20 9.48 -4.57
N GLU A 192 10.92 8.75 -5.64
CA GLU A 192 10.29 9.31 -6.84
C GLU A 192 8.90 9.88 -6.56
N ASP A 193 8.07 9.14 -5.82
CA ASP A 193 6.71 9.59 -5.46
C ASP A 193 6.77 10.85 -4.57
N TYR A 194 7.73 10.91 -3.65
CA TYR A 194 7.98 12.10 -2.86
C TYR A 194 8.39 13.30 -3.74
N GLN A 195 9.29 13.11 -4.70
CA GLN A 195 9.71 14.20 -5.62
C GLN A 195 8.55 14.67 -6.52
N LYS A 196 7.73 13.72 -7.01
CA LYS A 196 6.50 14.05 -7.78
C LYS A 196 5.51 14.84 -6.93
N GLY A 197 5.31 14.44 -5.68
CA GLY A 197 4.48 15.16 -4.72
C GLY A 197 4.98 16.58 -4.46
N LEU A 198 6.28 16.75 -4.20
CA LEU A 198 6.89 18.07 -4.02
C LEU A 198 6.69 18.99 -5.24
N LYS A 199 6.82 18.44 -6.45
CA LYS A 199 6.62 19.20 -7.69
C LYS A 199 5.16 19.62 -7.90
N LYS A 200 4.22 18.75 -7.56
CA LYS A 200 2.78 18.97 -7.76
C LYS A 200 2.18 19.87 -6.69
N GLU A 201 2.52 19.64 -5.44
CA GLU A 201 1.81 20.17 -4.28
C GLU A 201 2.63 21.18 -3.48
N GLY A 202 3.96 21.21 -3.70
CA GLY A 202 4.88 22.07 -2.96
C GLY A 202 5.47 21.40 -1.73
N ASN A 203 6.26 22.16 -0.97
CA ASN A 203 6.98 21.68 0.20
C ASN A 203 6.22 22.00 1.48
N PHE A 204 5.59 21.00 2.08
CA PHE A 204 4.79 21.13 3.31
C PHE A 204 5.61 21.05 4.61
N ARG A 205 6.92 20.85 4.54
CA ARG A 205 7.79 20.68 5.74
C ARG A 205 7.71 21.84 6.76
N PHE A 206 7.21 22.98 6.35
CA PHE A 206 7.06 24.17 7.18
C PHE A 206 5.65 24.34 7.74
N MET A 207 4.72 23.46 7.40
CA MET A 207 3.36 23.45 7.91
C MET A 207 3.32 22.71 9.26
N GLY A 208 2.53 23.18 10.21
CA GLY A 208 2.29 22.45 11.46
C GLY A 208 1.62 21.09 11.18
N SER A 209 1.93 20.09 11.97
CA SER A 209 1.43 18.72 11.75
C SER A 209 -0.10 18.62 11.78
N ASP A 210 -0.74 19.37 12.66
CA ASP A 210 -2.20 19.47 12.78
C ASP A 210 -2.83 20.06 11.50
N THR A 211 -2.29 21.17 11.02
CA THR A 211 -2.73 21.79 9.76
C THR A 211 -2.49 20.89 8.56
N PHE A 212 -1.37 20.17 8.54
CA PHE A 212 -1.04 19.22 7.46
C PHE A 212 -2.01 18.03 7.41
N PHE A 213 -2.33 17.43 8.57
CA PHE A 213 -3.16 16.24 8.61
C PHE A 213 -4.67 16.53 8.57
N TYR A 214 -5.11 17.62 9.18
CA TYR A 214 -6.54 17.91 9.37
C TYR A 214 -7.02 19.15 8.62
N GLY A 215 -6.11 19.94 8.04
CA GLY A 215 -6.44 21.23 7.45
C GLY A 215 -6.82 22.27 8.50
N LEU A 216 -7.41 23.39 8.02
CA LEU A 216 -7.95 24.43 8.86
C LEU A 216 -9.47 24.27 9.02
N ARG A 217 -9.98 24.52 10.21
CA ARG A 217 -11.43 24.70 10.42
C ARG A 217 -11.85 26.10 10.01
N VAL A 218 -13.11 26.28 9.63
CA VAL A 218 -13.65 27.60 9.32
C VAL A 218 -13.46 28.54 10.51
N GLY A 219 -12.82 29.69 10.26
CA GLY A 219 -12.42 30.67 11.25
C GLY A 219 -11.03 30.47 11.87
N GLU A 220 -10.39 29.34 11.65
CA GLU A 220 -9.06 29.02 12.15
C GLU A 220 -7.97 29.68 11.31
N THR A 221 -6.86 30.04 11.97
CA THR A 221 -5.70 30.68 11.37
C THR A 221 -4.44 29.87 11.63
N SER A 222 -3.59 29.74 10.62
CA SER A 222 -2.27 29.11 10.74
C SER A 222 -1.20 30.00 10.10
N ASP A 223 -0.04 30.07 10.74
CA ASP A 223 1.14 30.75 10.21
C ASP A 223 2.03 29.73 9.50
N ILE A 224 2.17 29.89 8.19
CA ILE A 224 2.93 28.99 7.34
C ILE A 224 4.24 29.65 6.92
N LYS A 225 5.36 29.14 7.40
CA LYS A 225 6.69 29.58 6.98
C LYS A 225 7.00 29.02 5.60
N ILE A 226 6.98 29.87 4.56
CA ILE A 226 7.25 29.46 3.17
C ILE A 226 8.72 29.60 2.76
N ALA A 227 9.47 30.44 3.47
CA ALA A 227 10.91 30.63 3.32
C ALA A 227 11.45 31.30 4.58
N GLU A 228 12.76 31.44 4.67
CA GLU A 228 13.38 32.17 5.77
C GLU A 228 12.94 33.63 5.76
N GLY A 229 12.41 34.09 6.90
CA GLY A 229 11.85 35.45 7.04
C GLY A 229 10.51 35.68 6.31
N LYS A 230 9.92 34.68 5.67
CA LYS A 230 8.63 34.79 4.98
C LYS A 230 7.58 33.89 5.63
N ILE A 231 6.61 34.50 6.28
CA ILE A 231 5.47 33.84 6.89
C ILE A 231 4.19 34.28 6.18
N LEU A 232 3.33 33.33 5.85
CA LEU A 232 1.97 33.57 5.41
C LEU A 232 1.03 33.25 6.55
N THR A 233 0.27 34.22 6.99
CA THR A 233 -0.88 34.03 7.90
C THR A 233 -2.09 33.67 7.04
N VAL A 234 -2.53 32.42 7.15
CA VAL A 234 -3.64 31.87 6.37
C VAL A 234 -4.82 31.57 7.29
N LYS A 235 -5.97 32.18 7.02
CA LYS A 235 -7.22 31.91 7.73
C LYS A 235 -8.22 31.30 6.75
N LEU A 236 -8.86 30.19 7.16
CA LEU A 236 -9.98 29.63 6.42
C LEU A 236 -11.26 30.41 6.75
N ILE A 237 -11.86 31.05 5.76
CA ILE A 237 -13.06 31.85 5.92
C ILE A 237 -14.32 31.03 5.68
N GLU A 238 -14.34 30.27 4.56
CA GLU A 238 -15.53 29.57 4.12
C GLU A 238 -15.16 28.39 3.20
N VAL A 239 -15.93 27.31 3.29
CA VAL A 239 -15.94 26.21 2.34
C VAL A 239 -17.34 26.16 1.75
N LYS A 240 -17.48 26.45 0.45
CA LYS A 240 -18.78 26.47 -0.21
C LYS A 240 -19.28 25.07 -0.55
N GLU A 241 -20.56 25.00 -0.89
CA GLU A 241 -21.20 23.78 -1.38
C GLU A 241 -20.52 23.27 -2.66
N LEU A 242 -20.69 21.98 -2.92
CA LEU A 242 -20.21 21.32 -4.11
C LEU A 242 -21.02 21.77 -5.33
N ASP A 243 -20.34 22.10 -6.42
CA ASP A 243 -21.00 22.40 -7.68
C ASP A 243 -21.35 21.12 -8.48
N GLU A 244 -22.08 21.27 -9.58
CA GLU A 244 -22.50 20.15 -10.43
C GLU A 244 -21.33 19.44 -11.11
N GLU A 245 -20.17 20.10 -11.24
CA GLU A 245 -18.95 19.54 -11.84
C GLU A 245 -18.02 18.86 -10.82
N GLY A 246 -18.42 18.88 -9.54
CA GLY A 246 -17.66 18.28 -8.45
C GLY A 246 -16.53 19.16 -7.91
N PHE A 247 -16.62 20.47 -8.12
CA PHE A 247 -15.71 21.44 -7.52
C PHE A 247 -16.31 22.11 -6.30
N ARG A 248 -15.44 22.56 -5.44
CA ARG A 248 -15.79 23.31 -4.23
C ARG A 248 -14.94 24.56 -4.16
N GLU A 249 -15.56 25.72 -3.98
CA GLU A 249 -14.84 26.95 -3.72
C GLU A 249 -14.47 27.06 -2.23
N VAL A 250 -13.20 27.27 -1.97
CA VAL A 250 -12.66 27.49 -0.63
C VAL A 250 -12.12 28.91 -0.55
N VAL A 251 -12.61 29.67 0.41
CA VAL A 251 -12.25 31.07 0.63
C VAL A 251 -11.28 31.18 1.78
N PHE A 252 -10.09 31.68 1.49
CA PHE A 252 -9.05 31.97 2.46
C PHE A 252 -8.84 33.48 2.60
N GLU A 253 -8.35 33.89 3.75
CA GLU A 253 -7.69 35.17 3.96
C GLU A 253 -6.19 34.92 4.13
N VAL A 254 -5.38 35.48 3.26
CA VAL A 254 -3.92 35.34 3.27
C VAL A 254 -3.31 36.71 3.49
N ASN A 255 -2.65 36.91 4.63
CA ASN A 255 -2.10 38.20 5.06
C ASN A 255 -3.13 39.34 4.93
N GLY A 256 -4.37 39.13 5.37
CA GLY A 256 -5.45 40.11 5.32
C GLY A 256 -6.16 40.23 3.95
N ASN A 257 -5.72 39.50 2.93
CA ASN A 257 -6.34 39.54 1.60
C ASN A 257 -7.14 38.28 1.32
N ARG A 258 -8.40 38.42 0.90
CA ARG A 258 -9.23 37.28 0.50
C ARG A 258 -8.74 36.66 -0.80
N ARG A 259 -8.73 35.32 -0.80
CA ARG A 259 -8.40 34.47 -1.93
C ARG A 259 -9.42 33.34 -2.02
N THR A 260 -9.98 33.13 -3.22
CA THR A 260 -10.86 32.01 -3.50
C THR A 260 -10.12 31.01 -4.38
N VAL A 261 -10.16 29.75 -4.01
CA VAL A 261 -9.55 28.64 -4.75
C VAL A 261 -10.63 27.65 -5.05
N SER A 262 -10.76 27.25 -6.31
CA SER A 262 -11.64 26.16 -6.72
C SER A 262 -10.87 24.84 -6.65
N ILE A 263 -11.37 23.90 -5.86
CA ILE A 263 -10.73 22.60 -5.60
C ILE A 263 -11.69 21.50 -6.02
N LYS A 264 -11.20 20.54 -6.81
CA LYS A 264 -11.98 19.36 -7.15
C LYS A 264 -12.10 18.44 -5.92
N ASP A 265 -13.33 18.21 -5.47
CA ASP A 265 -13.59 17.35 -4.31
C ASP A 265 -13.42 15.87 -4.71
N GLN A 266 -12.38 15.24 -4.17
CA GLN A 266 -12.10 13.82 -4.43
C GLN A 266 -13.14 12.90 -3.76
N GLY A 267 -13.77 13.34 -2.66
CA GLY A 267 -14.85 12.62 -1.99
C GLY A 267 -16.12 12.55 -2.84
N ALA A 268 -16.40 13.59 -3.63
CA ALA A 268 -17.53 13.56 -4.57
C ALA A 268 -17.35 12.54 -5.70
N LYS A 269 -16.11 12.34 -6.18
CA LYS A 269 -15.78 11.26 -7.12
C LYS A 269 -15.97 9.88 -6.49
N ALA A 270 -15.58 9.70 -5.24
CA ALA A 270 -15.75 8.44 -4.53
C ALA A 270 -17.23 8.09 -4.31
N GLN A 271 -18.08 9.09 -4.02
CA GLN A 271 -19.53 8.88 -3.90
C GLN A 271 -20.20 8.61 -5.26
N ALA A 272 -19.81 9.29 -6.31
CA ALA A 272 -20.33 9.06 -7.66
C ALA A 272 -19.85 7.70 -8.21
N ALA A 273 -18.59 7.32 -7.97
CA ALA A 273 -18.05 6.01 -8.33
C ALA A 273 -18.69 4.87 -7.52
N ALA A 274 -18.96 5.08 -6.23
CA ALA A 274 -19.65 4.09 -5.40
C ALA A 274 -21.12 3.85 -5.83
N ALA A 275 -21.73 4.83 -6.49
CA ALA A 275 -23.08 4.69 -7.03
C ALA A 275 -23.15 3.96 -8.40
N SER A 276 -22.01 3.76 -9.07
CA SER A 276 -21.91 3.14 -10.40
C SER A 276 -21.04 1.87 -10.44
N VAL A 277 -20.66 1.30 -9.29
CA VAL A 277 -19.86 0.08 -9.25
C VAL A 277 -20.69 -1.08 -9.80
N VAL A 278 -20.28 -1.61 -10.93
CA VAL A 278 -20.82 -2.84 -11.51
C VAL A 278 -19.94 -3.99 -11.03
N MET A 279 -20.57 -5.00 -10.42
CA MET A 279 -19.88 -6.21 -10.00
C MET A 279 -19.90 -7.22 -11.14
N ALA A 280 -18.80 -7.94 -11.33
CA ALA A 280 -18.76 -9.07 -12.25
C ALA A 280 -19.60 -10.23 -11.69
N ASP A 281 -20.31 -10.93 -12.55
CA ASP A 281 -21.01 -12.14 -12.19
C ASP A 281 -19.98 -13.29 -12.10
N PRO A 282 -19.76 -13.88 -10.91
CA PRO A 282 -18.76 -14.95 -10.72
C PRO A 282 -19.04 -16.21 -11.57
N ASP A 283 -20.31 -16.42 -11.98
CA ASP A 283 -20.71 -17.57 -12.78
C ASP A 283 -20.61 -17.29 -14.30
N ASN A 284 -20.21 -16.06 -14.68
CA ASN A 284 -20.05 -15.65 -16.07
C ASN A 284 -18.57 -15.52 -16.44
N GLU A 285 -17.99 -16.55 -17.04
CA GLU A 285 -16.59 -16.56 -17.49
C GLU A 285 -16.21 -15.46 -18.50
N LYS A 286 -17.19 -14.73 -19.03
CA LYS A 286 -16.96 -13.58 -19.92
C LYS A 286 -16.85 -12.25 -19.18
N GLU A 287 -17.15 -12.22 -17.91
CA GLU A 287 -17.00 -11.05 -17.06
C GLU A 287 -15.75 -11.17 -16.19
N ILE A 288 -14.82 -10.25 -16.37
CA ILE A 288 -13.55 -10.27 -15.67
C ILE A 288 -13.63 -9.28 -14.51
N GLY A 289 -13.69 -9.81 -13.28
CA GLY A 289 -13.71 -9.03 -12.05
C GLY A 289 -12.32 -8.84 -11.46
N ALA A 290 -12.16 -7.80 -10.64
CA ALA A 290 -10.96 -7.62 -9.82
C ALA A 290 -10.87 -8.76 -8.79
N ASN A 291 -9.78 -9.50 -8.80
CA ASN A 291 -9.53 -10.60 -7.86
C ASN A 291 -9.24 -10.11 -6.43
N ILE A 292 -8.73 -8.88 -6.28
CA ILE A 292 -8.44 -8.21 -5.00
C ILE A 292 -8.86 -6.74 -5.07
N PRO A 293 -9.18 -6.09 -3.94
CA PRO A 293 -9.36 -4.65 -3.92
C PRO A 293 -8.01 -3.94 -4.03
N GLY A 294 -7.94 -2.87 -4.81
CA GLY A 294 -6.68 -2.15 -5.00
C GLY A 294 -6.80 -1.01 -6.01
N THR A 295 -5.67 -0.56 -6.51
CA THR A 295 -5.59 0.47 -7.55
C THR A 295 -5.13 -0.16 -8.86
N ILE A 296 -5.86 0.04 -9.93
CA ILE A 296 -5.41 -0.36 -11.27
C ILE A 296 -4.17 0.47 -11.63
N LEU A 297 -3.02 -0.17 -11.69
CA LEU A 297 -1.79 0.51 -12.11
C LEU A 297 -1.79 0.76 -13.61
N LYS A 298 -2.21 -0.24 -14.36
CA LYS A 298 -2.21 -0.17 -15.82
C LYS A 298 -3.18 -1.19 -16.41
N VAL A 299 -3.91 -0.74 -17.41
CA VAL A 299 -4.67 -1.62 -18.31
C VAL A 299 -3.75 -2.01 -19.46
N LEU A 300 -3.60 -3.32 -19.70
CA LEU A 300 -2.64 -3.89 -20.65
C LEU A 300 -3.21 -4.17 -22.03
N VAL A 301 -4.55 -4.16 -22.17
CA VAL A 301 -5.28 -4.52 -23.38
C VAL A 301 -6.21 -3.39 -23.83
N LYS A 302 -6.74 -3.49 -25.04
CA LYS A 302 -7.70 -2.53 -25.62
C LYS A 302 -8.99 -3.23 -26.02
N GLU A 303 -10.07 -2.47 -26.11
CA GLU A 303 -11.33 -2.96 -26.65
C GLU A 303 -11.13 -3.47 -28.10
N GLY A 304 -11.68 -4.63 -28.40
CA GLY A 304 -11.51 -5.33 -29.66
C GLY A 304 -10.23 -6.18 -29.78
N GLU A 305 -9.37 -6.19 -28.77
CA GLU A 305 -8.16 -7.01 -28.75
C GLU A 305 -8.47 -8.47 -28.40
N LYS A 306 -7.82 -9.41 -29.08
CA LYS A 306 -7.94 -10.85 -28.78
C LYS A 306 -6.98 -11.21 -27.65
N VAL A 307 -7.48 -11.91 -26.68
CA VAL A 307 -6.73 -12.40 -25.52
C VAL A 307 -6.83 -13.92 -25.42
N GLU A 308 -5.78 -14.53 -24.91
CA GLU A 308 -5.76 -15.96 -24.58
C GLU A 308 -6.12 -16.17 -23.11
N ALA A 309 -6.58 -17.37 -22.75
CA ALA A 309 -6.80 -17.73 -21.35
C ALA A 309 -5.49 -17.54 -20.54
N ASN A 310 -5.60 -16.98 -19.33
CA ASN A 310 -4.49 -16.60 -18.45
C ASN A 310 -3.59 -15.44 -18.97
N GLN A 311 -3.98 -14.77 -20.04
CA GLN A 311 -3.26 -13.56 -20.47
C GLN A 311 -3.56 -12.40 -19.51
N PRO A 312 -2.53 -11.65 -19.05
CA PRO A 312 -2.73 -10.45 -18.22
C PRO A 312 -3.47 -9.37 -19.00
N ILE A 313 -4.57 -8.84 -18.43
CA ILE A 313 -5.37 -7.76 -19.00
C ILE A 313 -5.22 -6.44 -18.27
N ALA A 314 -4.91 -6.49 -16.99
CA ALA A 314 -4.61 -5.32 -16.18
C ALA A 314 -3.66 -5.69 -15.03
N VAL A 315 -2.97 -4.68 -14.49
CA VAL A 315 -2.16 -4.81 -13.27
C VAL A 315 -2.85 -4.03 -12.17
N ILE A 316 -3.11 -4.68 -11.04
CA ILE A 316 -3.66 -4.08 -9.84
C ILE A 316 -2.59 -4.02 -8.75
N GLU A 317 -2.49 -2.88 -8.07
CA GLU A 317 -1.66 -2.72 -6.88
C GLU A 317 -2.55 -2.76 -5.64
N ALA A 318 -2.22 -3.66 -4.73
CA ALA A 318 -2.80 -3.72 -3.40
C ALA A 318 -1.67 -3.79 -2.36
N MET A 319 -1.61 -2.83 -1.45
CA MET A 319 -0.62 -2.80 -0.35
C MET A 319 0.84 -2.92 -0.80
N LYS A 320 1.21 -2.26 -1.90
CA LYS A 320 2.55 -2.33 -2.53
C LYS A 320 2.91 -3.70 -3.13
N MET A 321 1.91 -4.52 -3.39
CA MET A 321 2.03 -5.74 -4.20
C MET A 321 1.34 -5.51 -5.53
N GLU A 322 2.02 -5.82 -6.61
CA GLU A 322 1.46 -5.80 -7.95
C GLU A 322 0.95 -7.21 -8.28
N THR A 323 -0.27 -7.31 -8.75
CA THR A 323 -0.88 -8.59 -9.14
C THR A 323 -1.55 -8.40 -10.49
N ASN A 324 -1.42 -9.40 -11.37
CA ASN A 324 -2.09 -9.39 -12.66
C ASN A 324 -3.55 -9.84 -12.53
N ILE A 325 -4.43 -9.14 -13.22
CA ILE A 325 -5.79 -9.60 -13.50
C ILE A 325 -5.74 -10.33 -14.84
N LEU A 326 -6.08 -11.61 -14.82
CA LEU A 326 -5.94 -12.50 -15.97
C LEU A 326 -7.28 -12.73 -16.67
N ALA A 327 -7.26 -12.96 -17.98
CA ALA A 327 -8.42 -13.40 -18.72
C ALA A 327 -8.75 -14.87 -18.35
N PRO A 328 -9.97 -15.18 -17.86
CA PRO A 328 -10.32 -16.55 -17.46
C PRO A 328 -10.45 -17.49 -18.65
N VAL A 329 -10.85 -16.98 -19.80
CA VAL A 329 -11.00 -17.71 -21.06
C VAL A 329 -10.46 -16.90 -22.23
N SER A 330 -10.15 -17.57 -23.34
CA SER A 330 -9.77 -16.89 -24.57
C SER A 330 -10.98 -16.21 -25.21
N GLY A 331 -10.81 -14.99 -25.69
CA GLY A 331 -11.90 -14.22 -26.31
C GLY A 331 -11.40 -12.91 -26.94
N GLU A 332 -12.32 -12.06 -27.31
CA GLU A 332 -12.05 -10.68 -27.73
C GLU A 332 -12.60 -9.73 -26.66
N ILE A 333 -11.82 -8.75 -26.22
CA ILE A 333 -12.27 -7.74 -25.27
C ILE A 333 -13.44 -6.96 -25.88
N ASP A 334 -14.59 -7.03 -25.25
CA ASP A 334 -15.78 -6.27 -25.67
C ASP A 334 -15.71 -4.85 -25.12
N LYS A 335 -15.59 -4.71 -23.81
CA LYS A 335 -15.55 -3.40 -23.14
C LYS A 335 -14.65 -3.41 -21.91
N ILE A 336 -14.00 -2.29 -21.65
CA ILE A 336 -13.17 -2.03 -20.45
C ILE A 336 -13.91 -1.01 -19.58
N TYR A 337 -14.08 -1.34 -18.30
CA TYR A 337 -14.86 -0.53 -17.34
C TYR A 337 -13.99 0.29 -16.38
N VAL A 338 -12.68 0.13 -16.43
CA VAL A 338 -11.74 0.78 -15.51
C VAL A 338 -10.67 1.55 -16.27
N ASN A 339 -10.04 2.50 -15.57
CA ASN A 339 -8.93 3.29 -16.08
C ASN A 339 -7.69 3.12 -15.18
N ASP A 340 -6.53 3.50 -15.71
CA ASP A 340 -5.29 3.60 -14.93
C ASP A 340 -5.50 4.53 -13.71
N ALA A 341 -4.92 4.16 -12.59
CA ALA A 341 -5.02 4.82 -11.29
C ALA A 341 -6.45 4.81 -10.65
N GLN A 342 -7.39 4.00 -11.16
CA GLN A 342 -8.70 3.82 -10.56
C GLN A 342 -8.63 2.84 -9.39
N GLN A 343 -9.26 3.19 -8.26
CA GLN A 343 -9.49 2.25 -7.16
C GLN A 343 -10.68 1.35 -7.50
N VAL A 344 -10.51 0.06 -7.26
CA VAL A 344 -11.53 -0.97 -7.48
C VAL A 344 -11.71 -1.83 -6.25
N LYS A 345 -12.92 -2.39 -6.09
CA LYS A 345 -13.25 -3.35 -5.04
C LYS A 345 -13.05 -4.78 -5.55
N SER A 346 -12.89 -5.73 -4.62
CA SER A 346 -12.91 -7.15 -5.01
C SER A 346 -14.24 -7.50 -5.68
N GLY A 347 -14.17 -8.20 -6.81
CA GLY A 347 -15.32 -8.53 -7.65
C GLY A 347 -15.83 -7.40 -8.56
N GLU A 348 -15.26 -6.19 -8.51
CA GLU A 348 -15.65 -5.10 -9.42
C GLU A 348 -15.28 -5.44 -10.87
N LEU A 349 -16.23 -5.19 -11.79
CA LEU A 349 -16.09 -5.53 -13.20
C LEU A 349 -14.99 -4.70 -13.87
N ILE A 350 -13.98 -5.35 -14.39
CA ILE A 350 -12.81 -4.75 -15.06
C ILE A 350 -13.01 -4.71 -16.57
N ALA A 351 -13.40 -5.84 -17.16
CA ALA A 351 -13.64 -5.96 -18.59
C ALA A 351 -14.64 -7.08 -18.90
N THR A 352 -15.20 -7.03 -20.10
CA THR A 352 -16.05 -8.10 -20.64
C THR A 352 -15.46 -8.67 -21.92
N LEU A 353 -15.68 -9.97 -22.14
CA LEU A 353 -15.34 -10.69 -23.37
C LEU A 353 -16.59 -10.87 -24.25
N LYS A 354 -16.41 -10.89 -25.57
CA LYS A 354 -17.48 -11.20 -26.54
C LYS A 354 -17.84 -12.67 -26.55
#